data_4b958d74af290e0a4967e7465b448e2f
#
_entry.id   4b958d74af290e0a4967e7465b448e2f
#
_cell.length_a   1.000
_cell.length_b   1.000
_cell.length_c   1.000
_cell.angle_alpha   90.00
_cell.angle_beta   90.00
_cell.angle_gamma   90.00
#
_symmetry.space_group_name_H-M   'P 1'
#
loop_
_entity.id
_entity.type
_entity.pdbx_description
1 polymer ?
#
loop_
_entity_poly.entity_id
_entity_poly.type
_entity_poly.pdbx_seq_one_letter_code
_entity_poly.pdbx_strand_id
1 'polypeptide(L)'
;MGDADWDVVVIGAGPGGGTAALHCARLGLRTLILEEHKEIGVPVHCGECLSEIAVQNLDIELPEEVISLHVKGIRVLFPNNVEKKLTESGYVLEKHLFEQWLIDEAVKEGATFKPSHKVKGLNKNFQLENQFSNWEITGKGDLFPVTTKIIIDASGVAGITSRILNNSNKIEVISGYQYEMIEVENDKYLDFYIWPKYAPEGYVWMIPKKDGRANVGLVTTKKSEKIK
;
A
#
# COMPACT_ATOMS: atom_id res chain seq x y z
N MET A 1 10.17 -1.45 36.07
CA MET A 1 9.28 -1.81 34.95
C MET A 1 10.13 -1.87 33.67
N GLY A 2 9.99 -2.94 32.89
CA GLY A 2 10.87 -3.25 31.79
C GLY A 2 10.79 -2.27 30.62
N ASP A 3 11.84 -2.26 29.81
CA ASP A 3 11.86 -1.62 28.50
C ASP A 3 10.68 -2.16 27.65
N ALA A 4 10.18 -1.39 26.66
CA ALA A 4 9.13 -1.87 25.76
C ALA A 4 9.62 -3.11 24.98
N ASP A 5 8.70 -4.01 24.64
CA ASP A 5 9.03 -5.22 23.87
C ASP A 5 9.68 -4.86 22.53
N TRP A 6 9.19 -3.77 21.93
CA TRP A 6 9.59 -3.29 20.61
C TRP A 6 9.96 -1.80 20.64
N ASP A 7 10.92 -1.42 19.80
CA ASP A 7 11.21 0.00 19.58
C ASP A 7 10.17 0.60 18.63
N VAL A 8 9.78 -0.15 17.60
CA VAL A 8 8.78 0.26 16.63
C VAL A 8 7.80 -0.88 16.31
N VAL A 9 6.51 -0.56 16.30
CA VAL A 9 5.47 -1.42 15.73
C VAL A 9 4.88 -0.76 14.51
N VAL A 10 4.91 -1.46 13.38
CA VAL A 10 4.30 -1.06 12.11
C VAL A 10 2.96 -1.78 11.97
N ILE A 11 1.88 -1.03 11.74
CA ILE A 11 0.52 -1.56 11.55
C ILE A 11 0.19 -1.57 10.06
N GLY A 12 0.09 -2.76 9.48
CA GLY A 12 -0.14 -2.99 8.05
C GLY A 12 1.13 -3.38 7.29
N ALA A 13 1.03 -4.41 6.44
CA ALA A 13 2.10 -4.96 5.63
C ALA A 13 2.02 -4.58 4.13
N GLY A 14 1.30 -3.52 3.80
CA GLY A 14 1.30 -2.94 2.45
C GLY A 14 2.62 -2.22 2.13
N PRO A 15 2.73 -1.55 0.96
CA PRO A 15 3.98 -0.92 0.51
C PRO A 15 4.55 0.08 1.53
N GLY A 16 3.70 0.91 2.14
CA GLY A 16 4.14 1.85 3.17
C GLY A 16 4.67 1.18 4.42
N GLY A 17 4.02 0.09 4.87
CA GLY A 17 4.44 -0.66 6.05
C GLY A 17 5.71 -1.45 5.82
N GLY A 18 5.81 -2.15 4.69
CA GLY A 18 7.01 -2.89 4.30
C GLY A 18 8.23 -1.98 4.19
N THR A 19 8.09 -0.84 3.51
CA THR A 19 9.17 0.15 3.38
C THR A 19 9.58 0.71 4.74
N ALA A 20 8.62 1.12 5.57
CA ALA A 20 8.90 1.66 6.90
C ALA A 20 9.63 0.62 7.79
N ALA A 21 9.15 -0.62 7.77
CA ALA A 21 9.76 -1.70 8.55
C ALA A 21 11.18 -2.03 8.09
N LEU A 22 11.42 -2.07 6.77
CA LEU A 22 12.74 -2.29 6.18
C LEU A 22 13.75 -1.24 6.68
N HIS A 23 13.38 0.04 6.61
CA HIS A 23 14.26 1.11 7.08
C HIS A 23 14.46 1.08 8.60
N CYS A 24 13.43 0.81 9.39
CA CYS A 24 13.56 0.65 10.85
C CYS A 24 14.51 -0.50 11.21
N ALA A 25 14.39 -1.65 10.54
CA ALA A 25 15.24 -2.80 10.75
C ALA A 25 16.70 -2.51 10.37
N ARG A 26 16.96 -1.86 9.24
CA ARG A 26 18.31 -1.42 8.82
C ARG A 26 18.97 -0.47 9.83
N LEU A 27 18.18 0.30 10.58
CA LEU A 27 18.66 1.14 11.68
C LEU A 27 18.92 0.35 12.97
N GLY A 28 18.71 -0.97 12.98
CA GLY A 28 18.92 -1.84 14.15
C GLY A 28 17.81 -1.72 15.19
N LEU A 29 16.65 -1.16 14.86
CA LEU A 29 15.51 -1.06 15.77
C LEU A 29 14.78 -2.41 15.87
N ARG A 30 14.40 -2.81 17.08
CA ARG A 30 13.50 -3.97 17.29
C ARG A 30 12.14 -3.65 16.68
N THR A 31 11.90 -4.14 15.45
CA THR A 31 10.75 -3.79 14.62
C THR A 31 9.78 -4.94 14.52
N LEU A 32 8.50 -4.70 14.84
CA LEU A 32 7.41 -5.66 14.67
C LEU A 32 6.44 -5.14 13.60
N ILE A 33 6.05 -6.00 12.66
CA ILE A 33 5.05 -5.74 11.64
C ILE A 33 3.81 -6.57 11.96
N LEU A 34 2.66 -5.90 12.11
CA LEU A 34 1.37 -6.53 12.37
C LEU A 34 0.46 -6.38 11.14
N GLU A 35 -0.01 -7.49 10.57
CA GLU A 35 -0.92 -7.52 9.43
C GLU A 35 -2.19 -8.28 9.78
N GLU A 36 -3.36 -7.71 9.43
CA GLU A 36 -4.65 -8.35 9.74
C GLU A 36 -4.98 -9.54 8.84
N HIS A 37 -4.49 -9.56 7.61
CA HIS A 37 -4.70 -10.64 6.66
C HIS A 37 -3.69 -11.78 6.87
N LYS A 38 -4.07 -12.96 6.42
CA LYS A 38 -3.18 -14.13 6.43
C LYS A 38 -2.13 -14.04 5.34
N GLU A 39 -2.52 -13.51 4.18
CA GLU A 39 -1.70 -13.40 2.99
C GLU A 39 -1.53 -11.93 2.62
N ILE A 40 -0.27 -11.50 2.43
CA ILE A 40 0.08 -10.12 2.09
C ILE A 40 -0.30 -9.85 0.64
N GLY A 41 -0.88 -8.66 0.40
CA GLY A 41 -1.15 -8.16 -0.95
C GLY A 41 -2.37 -8.78 -1.63
N VAL A 42 -3.15 -9.61 -0.94
CA VAL A 42 -4.33 -10.29 -1.50
C VAL A 42 -5.58 -9.91 -0.72
N PRO A 43 -6.67 -9.47 -1.39
CA PRO A 43 -6.79 -9.20 -2.83
C PRO A 43 -6.08 -7.91 -3.27
N VAL A 44 -5.69 -7.84 -4.54
CA VAL A 44 -5.04 -6.65 -5.11
C VAL A 44 -6.07 -5.54 -5.32
N HIS A 45 -5.85 -4.38 -4.70
CA HIS A 45 -6.70 -3.19 -4.79
C HIS A 45 -5.91 -1.98 -5.33
N CYS A 46 -5.24 -2.14 -6.47
CA CYS A 46 -4.35 -1.13 -7.03
C CYS A 46 -4.18 -1.33 -8.53
N GLY A 47 -3.89 -0.24 -9.27
CA GLY A 47 -3.46 -0.31 -10.67
C GLY A 47 -2.04 -0.86 -10.84
N GLU A 48 -1.27 -1.00 -9.75
CA GLU A 48 0.04 -1.65 -9.71
C GLU A 48 1.17 -0.90 -10.41
N CYS A 49 1.00 0.40 -10.64
CA CYS A 49 2.01 1.23 -11.30
C CYS A 49 3.03 1.79 -10.29
N LEU A 50 4.29 1.79 -10.68
CA LEU A 50 5.39 2.39 -9.92
C LEU A 50 6.30 3.16 -10.89
N SER A 51 6.58 4.44 -10.60
CA SER A 51 7.49 5.23 -11.42
C SER A 51 8.95 4.82 -11.19
N GLU A 52 9.77 4.95 -12.24
CA GLU A 52 11.20 4.68 -12.14
C GLU A 52 11.89 5.61 -11.12
N ILE A 53 11.47 6.86 -11.04
CA ILE A 53 11.96 7.83 -10.05
C ILE A 53 11.65 7.37 -8.62
N ALA A 54 10.49 6.79 -8.39
CA ALA A 54 10.14 6.26 -7.06
C ALA A 54 11.06 5.11 -6.64
N VAL A 55 11.40 4.22 -7.57
CA VAL A 55 12.34 3.11 -7.31
C VAL A 55 13.73 3.65 -6.97
N GLN A 56 14.23 4.63 -7.74
CA GLN A 56 15.52 5.27 -7.47
C GLN A 56 15.57 5.94 -6.09
N ASN A 57 14.47 6.57 -5.67
CA ASN A 57 14.39 7.24 -4.36
C ASN A 57 14.27 6.27 -3.17
N LEU A 58 13.82 5.04 -3.41
CA LEU A 58 13.67 4.03 -2.35
C LEU A 58 14.98 3.31 -2.02
N ASP A 59 16.03 3.49 -2.82
CA ASP A 59 17.31 2.78 -2.69
C ASP A 59 17.11 1.25 -2.59
N ILE A 60 16.25 0.73 -3.46
CA ILE A 60 15.94 -0.69 -3.60
C ILE A 60 16.13 -1.14 -5.04
N GLU A 61 16.58 -2.36 -5.21
CA GLU A 61 16.64 -3.02 -6.52
C GLU A 61 15.48 -3.99 -6.62
N LEU A 62 14.57 -3.73 -7.58
CA LEU A 62 13.40 -4.57 -7.79
C LEU A 62 13.79 -5.89 -8.44
N PRO A 63 13.47 -7.05 -7.85
CA PRO A 63 13.68 -8.32 -8.50
C PRO A 63 12.72 -8.50 -9.69
N GLU A 64 13.17 -9.21 -10.73
CA GLU A 64 12.42 -9.40 -11.97
C GLU A 64 11.05 -10.06 -11.76
N GLU A 65 10.92 -10.93 -10.76
CA GLU A 65 9.67 -11.63 -10.45
C GLU A 65 8.55 -10.70 -9.99
N VAL A 66 8.87 -9.55 -9.40
CA VAL A 66 7.87 -8.56 -8.97
C VAL A 66 7.48 -7.60 -10.10
N ILE A 67 8.21 -7.61 -11.21
CA ILE A 67 7.95 -6.75 -12.36
C ILE A 67 7.05 -7.51 -13.35
N SER A 68 5.87 -6.96 -13.60
CA SER A 68 5.01 -7.47 -14.65
C SER A 68 5.40 -6.91 -16.02
N LEU A 69 5.60 -5.59 -16.12
CA LEU A 69 5.93 -4.93 -17.39
C LEU A 69 6.71 -3.64 -17.16
N HIS A 70 7.71 -3.38 -18.03
CA HIS A 70 8.31 -2.06 -18.17
C HIS A 70 7.47 -1.21 -19.13
N VAL A 71 7.05 -0.02 -18.69
CA VAL A 71 6.22 0.88 -19.49
C VAL A 71 7.02 2.07 -20.04
N LYS A 72 6.62 2.55 -21.22
CA LYS A 72 7.27 3.64 -21.92
C LYS A 72 6.79 5.03 -21.44
N GLY A 73 5.66 5.06 -20.76
CA GLY A 73 5.05 6.30 -20.34
C GLY A 73 3.56 6.19 -20.09
N ILE A 74 2.95 7.34 -19.92
CA ILE A 74 1.52 7.51 -19.69
C ILE A 74 0.88 8.11 -20.92
N ARG A 75 -0.28 7.58 -21.34
CA ARG A 75 -1.10 8.12 -22.41
C ARG A 75 -2.46 8.52 -21.85
N VAL A 76 -2.81 9.79 -21.99
CA VAL A 76 -4.11 10.32 -21.57
C VAL A 76 -4.97 10.55 -22.81
N LEU A 77 -6.12 9.90 -22.86
CA LEU A 77 -7.07 9.98 -23.97
C LEU A 77 -8.29 10.80 -23.52
N PHE A 78 -8.54 11.89 -24.25
CA PHE A 78 -9.66 12.79 -24.00
C PHE A 78 -10.81 12.51 -24.98
N PRO A 79 -12.03 13.03 -24.70
CA PRO A 79 -13.09 13.06 -25.70
C PRO A 79 -12.62 13.70 -27.02
N ASN A 80 -13.22 13.33 -28.13
CA ASN A 80 -12.90 13.80 -29.49
C ASN A 80 -11.51 13.35 -30.01
N ASN A 81 -11.01 12.19 -29.57
CA ASN A 81 -9.76 11.59 -30.01
C ASN A 81 -8.52 12.46 -29.78
N VAL A 82 -8.56 13.34 -28.81
CA VAL A 82 -7.37 14.07 -28.36
C VAL A 82 -6.53 13.15 -27.47
N GLU A 83 -5.26 13.03 -27.78
CA GLU A 83 -4.29 12.21 -27.06
C GLU A 83 -3.13 13.07 -26.55
N LYS A 84 -2.68 12.80 -25.31
CA LYS A 84 -1.46 13.36 -24.73
C LYS A 84 -0.59 12.21 -24.23
N LYS A 85 0.69 12.21 -24.61
CA LYS A 85 1.70 11.27 -24.12
C LYS A 85 2.66 11.99 -23.17
N LEU A 86 2.93 11.35 -22.03
CA LEU A 86 3.96 11.72 -21.07
C LEU A 86 5.02 10.60 -21.10
N THR A 87 6.28 10.99 -21.25
CA THR A 87 7.41 10.05 -21.41
C THR A 87 8.04 9.67 -20.07
N GLU A 88 7.22 9.44 -19.07
CA GLU A 88 7.68 8.94 -17.76
C GLU A 88 7.70 7.42 -17.79
N SER A 89 8.89 6.83 -17.86
CA SER A 89 9.08 5.39 -17.75
C SER A 89 8.80 4.89 -16.33
N GLY A 90 8.47 3.61 -16.24
CA GLY A 90 8.17 2.98 -14.97
C GLY A 90 7.84 1.51 -15.13
N TYR A 91 7.22 0.98 -14.10
CA TYR A 91 6.90 -0.43 -13.98
C TYR A 91 5.42 -0.62 -13.71
N VAL A 92 4.87 -1.70 -14.24
CA VAL A 92 3.68 -2.33 -13.69
C VAL A 92 4.14 -3.55 -12.92
N LEU A 93 3.70 -3.68 -11.68
CA LEU A 93 4.15 -4.73 -10.78
C LEU A 93 3.18 -5.91 -10.74
N GLU A 94 3.65 -7.05 -10.30
CA GLU A 94 2.84 -8.05 -9.61
C GLU A 94 2.79 -7.65 -8.13
N LYS A 95 1.87 -6.75 -7.80
CA LYS A 95 1.89 -6.01 -6.53
C LYS A 95 1.90 -6.90 -5.29
N HIS A 96 1.18 -8.03 -5.31
CA HIS A 96 1.18 -8.97 -4.22
C HIS A 96 2.57 -9.57 -3.97
N LEU A 97 3.33 -9.90 -5.04
CA LEU A 97 4.72 -10.36 -4.93
C LEU A 97 5.65 -9.25 -4.44
N PHE A 98 5.44 -8.02 -4.91
CA PHE A 98 6.21 -6.88 -4.46
C PHE A 98 6.02 -6.60 -2.96
N GLU A 99 4.79 -6.68 -2.44
CA GLU A 99 4.52 -6.48 -1.02
C GLU A 99 5.11 -7.60 -0.17
N GLN A 100 5.01 -8.84 -0.62
CA GLN A 100 5.66 -9.99 0.04
C GLN A 100 7.17 -9.82 0.06
N TRP A 101 7.77 -9.47 -1.06
CA TRP A 101 9.21 -9.22 -1.15
C TRP A 101 9.68 -8.11 -0.20
N LEU A 102 8.95 -6.97 -0.11
CA LEU A 102 9.29 -5.90 0.84
C LEU A 102 9.31 -6.39 2.29
N ILE A 103 8.36 -7.23 2.67
CA ILE A 103 8.31 -7.80 4.02
C ILE A 103 9.46 -8.81 4.22
N ASP A 104 9.76 -9.62 3.23
CA ASP A 104 10.89 -10.57 3.30
C ASP A 104 12.23 -9.83 3.46
N GLU A 105 12.43 -8.71 2.74
CA GLU A 105 13.61 -7.86 2.92
C GLU A 105 13.65 -7.26 4.34
N ALA A 106 12.54 -6.76 4.87
CA ALA A 106 12.48 -6.26 6.23
C ALA A 106 12.82 -7.35 7.26
N VAL A 107 12.33 -8.57 7.05
CA VAL A 107 12.63 -9.73 7.93
C VAL A 107 14.10 -10.14 7.83
N LYS A 108 14.71 -10.14 6.64
CA LYS A 108 16.16 -10.39 6.46
C LYS A 108 17.02 -9.38 7.22
N GLU A 109 16.57 -8.14 7.32
CA GLU A 109 17.23 -7.06 8.09
C GLU A 109 16.91 -7.09 9.59
N GLY A 110 16.11 -8.06 10.05
CA GLY A 110 15.85 -8.32 11.48
C GLY A 110 14.48 -7.89 11.99
N ALA A 111 13.54 -7.45 11.14
CA ALA A 111 12.16 -7.22 11.54
C ALA A 111 11.44 -8.55 11.85
N THR A 112 10.48 -8.50 12.76
CA THR A 112 9.57 -9.62 13.04
C THR A 112 8.25 -9.36 12.35
N PHE A 113 7.76 -10.30 11.54
CA PHE A 113 6.48 -10.21 10.86
C PHE A 113 5.44 -11.14 11.47
N LYS A 114 4.23 -10.63 11.70
CA LYS A 114 3.09 -11.36 12.26
C LYS A 114 1.83 -11.16 11.40
N PRO A 115 1.52 -12.08 10.48
CA PRO A 115 0.24 -12.10 9.76
C PRO A 115 -0.90 -12.51 10.69
N SER A 116 -2.15 -12.27 10.28
CA SER A 116 -3.37 -12.58 11.04
C SER A 116 -3.45 -11.91 12.42
N HIS A 117 -2.76 -10.77 12.59
CA HIS A 117 -2.77 -9.97 13.80
C HIS A 117 -3.45 -8.62 13.57
N LYS A 118 -4.72 -8.55 13.97
CA LYS A 118 -5.54 -7.35 13.77
C LYS A 118 -5.49 -6.43 15.00
N VAL A 119 -4.92 -5.25 14.86
CA VAL A 119 -4.92 -4.20 15.88
C VAL A 119 -6.35 -3.67 16.12
N LYS A 120 -6.75 -3.55 17.38
CA LYS A 120 -8.07 -3.07 17.80
C LYS A 120 -8.04 -1.94 18.82
N GLY A 121 -6.96 -1.82 19.60
CA GLY A 121 -6.84 -0.83 20.66
C GLY A 121 -5.41 -0.34 20.83
N LEU A 122 -5.28 0.92 21.21
CA LEU A 122 -4.03 1.60 21.52
C LEU A 122 -4.20 2.34 22.85
N ASN A 123 -3.40 1.99 23.84
CA ASN A 123 -3.38 2.63 25.14
C ASN A 123 -2.01 3.29 25.34
N LYS A 124 -2.01 4.55 25.72
CA LYS A 124 -0.78 5.26 26.02
C LYS A 124 -0.50 5.16 27.53
N ASN A 125 0.57 4.45 27.89
CA ASN A 125 1.00 4.31 29.28
C ASN A 125 2.01 5.40 29.63
N PHE A 126 1.62 6.38 30.45
CA PHE A 126 2.53 7.39 30.94
C PHE A 126 3.32 6.84 32.15
N GLN A 127 4.64 6.87 32.04
CA GLN A 127 5.53 6.64 33.17
C GLN A 127 5.97 7.98 33.73
N LEU A 128 5.54 8.27 34.99
CA LEU A 128 5.82 9.55 35.61
C LEU A 128 7.30 9.77 35.97
N GLU A 129 8.09 8.70 36.10
CA GLU A 129 9.46 8.81 36.60
C GLU A 129 10.52 9.11 35.50
N ASN A 130 10.27 8.78 34.21
CA ASN A 130 11.28 8.89 33.19
C ASN A 130 10.88 9.72 31.94
N GLN A 131 9.75 10.42 31.96
CA GLN A 131 9.22 11.20 30.81
C GLN A 131 9.01 10.43 29.50
N PHE A 132 9.20 9.11 29.48
CA PHE A 132 8.95 8.26 28.32
C PHE A 132 7.58 7.58 28.48
N SER A 133 6.80 7.64 27.41
CA SER A 133 5.52 6.92 27.34
C SER A 133 5.65 5.77 26.36
N ASN A 134 5.27 4.57 26.79
CA ASN A 134 5.13 3.43 25.90
C ASN A 134 3.66 3.30 25.47
N TRP A 135 3.47 2.73 24.29
CA TRP A 135 2.17 2.31 23.82
C TRP A 135 1.95 0.84 24.12
N GLU A 136 0.77 0.51 24.61
CA GLU A 136 0.25 -0.85 24.64
C GLU A 136 -0.72 -1.02 23.49
N ILE A 137 -0.47 -2.04 22.66
CA ILE A 137 -1.29 -2.38 21.51
C ILE A 137 -2.06 -3.65 21.82
N THR A 138 -3.37 -3.62 21.59
CA THR A 138 -4.25 -4.76 21.81
C THR A 138 -4.96 -5.14 20.51
N GLY A 139 -5.38 -6.40 20.39
CA GLY A 139 -6.00 -6.85 19.17
C GLY A 139 -6.44 -8.30 19.17
N LYS A 140 -6.58 -8.86 17.97
CA LYS A 140 -6.86 -10.27 17.71
C LYS A 140 -5.61 -10.94 17.14
N GLY A 141 -5.14 -11.99 17.79
CA GLY A 141 -3.91 -12.74 17.50
C GLY A 141 -3.30 -13.18 18.83
N ASP A 142 -2.41 -14.15 18.79
CA ASP A 142 -1.84 -14.78 19.97
C ASP A 142 -0.70 -13.95 20.63
N LEU A 143 -0.18 -12.97 19.89
CA LEU A 143 0.91 -12.11 20.37
C LEU A 143 0.44 -10.98 21.32
N PHE A 144 -0.83 -10.56 21.23
CA PHE A 144 -1.34 -9.43 21.99
C PHE A 144 -1.51 -9.73 23.49
N PRO A 145 -1.31 -8.75 24.39
CA PRO A 145 -0.88 -7.37 24.13
C PRO A 145 0.62 -7.27 23.87
N VAL A 146 1.04 -6.22 23.12
CA VAL A 146 2.46 -5.89 22.90
C VAL A 146 2.73 -4.44 23.29
N THR A 147 3.95 -4.14 23.71
CA THR A 147 4.37 -2.79 24.06
C THR A 147 5.42 -2.23 23.10
N THR A 148 5.34 -0.93 22.80
CA THR A 148 6.28 -0.27 21.89
C THR A 148 6.50 1.20 22.24
N LYS A 149 7.66 1.73 21.83
CA LYS A 149 7.97 3.16 21.99
C LYS A 149 7.30 3.99 20.88
N ILE A 150 7.26 3.46 19.64
CA ILE A 150 6.76 4.17 18.45
C ILE A 150 5.78 3.27 17.70
N ILE A 151 4.71 3.87 17.20
CA ILE A 151 3.76 3.23 16.27
C ILE A 151 3.85 3.93 14.93
N ILE A 152 4.02 3.15 13.86
CA ILE A 152 3.86 3.60 12.48
C ILE A 152 2.56 3.02 11.94
N ASP A 153 1.58 3.89 11.69
CA ASP A 153 0.31 3.48 11.09
C ASP A 153 0.42 3.47 9.57
N ALA A 154 0.57 2.28 9.01
CA ALA A 154 0.55 2.00 7.58
C ALA A 154 -0.69 1.18 7.18
N SER A 155 -1.78 1.30 7.90
CA SER A 155 -3.03 0.54 7.71
C SER A 155 -3.88 1.05 6.52
N GLY A 156 -3.33 1.92 5.67
CA GLY A 156 -3.97 2.44 4.47
C GLY A 156 -5.27 3.18 4.80
N VAL A 157 -6.31 2.95 3.99
CA VAL A 157 -7.64 3.58 4.18
C VAL A 157 -8.32 3.20 5.51
N ALA A 158 -7.82 2.16 6.16
CA ALA A 158 -8.31 1.75 7.47
C ALA A 158 -8.03 2.82 8.55
N GLY A 159 -6.87 3.51 8.49
CA GLY A 159 -6.51 4.60 9.40
C GLY A 159 -6.69 4.24 10.87
N ILE A 160 -6.11 3.12 11.29
CA ILE A 160 -6.37 2.48 12.61
C ILE A 160 -6.10 3.44 13.75
N THR A 161 -4.94 4.12 13.74
CA THR A 161 -4.58 5.06 14.82
C THR A 161 -5.50 6.27 14.84
N SER A 162 -5.80 6.84 13.68
CA SER A 162 -6.70 7.99 13.56
C SER A 162 -8.09 7.68 14.11
N ARG A 163 -8.61 6.47 13.85
CA ARG A 163 -9.92 6.04 14.36
C ARG A 163 -9.89 5.81 15.89
N ILE A 164 -8.88 5.11 16.39
CA ILE A 164 -8.81 4.76 17.82
C ILE A 164 -8.57 6.02 18.66
N LEU A 165 -7.71 6.93 18.19
CA LEU A 165 -7.38 8.16 18.91
C LEU A 165 -8.37 9.30 18.66
N ASN A 166 -9.48 9.06 17.95
CA ASN A 166 -10.49 10.06 17.59
C ASN A 166 -9.89 11.30 16.89
N ASN A 167 -8.76 11.13 16.23
CA ASN A 167 -8.10 12.19 15.48
C ASN A 167 -8.66 12.21 14.05
N SER A 168 -9.95 12.50 13.93
CA SER A 168 -10.69 12.42 12.67
C SER A 168 -10.44 13.63 11.79
N ASN A 169 -9.33 13.66 11.09
CA ASN A 169 -9.32 14.35 9.81
C ASN A 169 -10.26 13.57 8.87
N LYS A 170 -11.28 14.24 8.35
CA LYS A 170 -12.21 13.63 7.38
C LYS A 170 -11.41 13.23 6.15
N ILE A 171 -11.10 11.93 6.04
CA ILE A 171 -10.50 11.37 4.82
C ILE A 171 -11.66 11.19 3.84
N GLU A 172 -11.56 11.82 2.68
CA GLU A 172 -12.46 11.57 1.58
C GLU A 172 -12.07 10.24 0.92
N VAL A 173 -13.00 9.29 0.91
CA VAL A 173 -12.79 7.98 0.32
C VAL A 173 -13.42 7.95 -1.05
N ILE A 174 -12.61 7.66 -2.06
CA ILE A 174 -13.04 7.49 -3.44
C ILE A 174 -13.12 5.99 -3.74
N SER A 175 -14.20 5.56 -4.40
CA SER A 175 -14.39 4.16 -4.78
C SER A 175 -13.90 3.92 -6.21
N GLY A 176 -13.08 2.89 -6.38
CA GLY A 176 -12.67 2.39 -7.68
C GLY A 176 -13.18 0.96 -7.92
N TYR A 177 -13.27 0.60 -9.18
CA TYR A 177 -13.61 -0.75 -9.62
C TYR A 177 -12.60 -1.21 -10.65
N GLN A 178 -12.06 -2.43 -10.51
CA GLN A 178 -11.04 -2.96 -11.40
C GLN A 178 -11.26 -4.44 -11.67
N TYR A 179 -10.99 -4.83 -12.91
CA TYR A 179 -10.83 -6.23 -13.33
C TYR A 179 -9.44 -6.43 -13.90
N GLU A 180 -8.84 -7.59 -13.68
CA GLU A 180 -7.74 -8.07 -14.51
C GLU A 180 -8.34 -8.76 -15.74
N MET A 181 -8.00 -8.29 -16.92
CA MET A 181 -8.44 -8.83 -18.21
C MET A 181 -7.30 -9.59 -18.88
N ILE A 182 -7.66 -10.54 -19.71
CA ILE A 182 -6.75 -11.36 -20.53
C ILE A 182 -6.95 -11.06 -22.01
N GLU A 183 -6.00 -11.50 -22.85
CA GLU A 183 -6.04 -11.30 -24.32
C GLU A 183 -6.08 -9.81 -24.73
N VAL A 184 -5.41 -8.96 -23.95
CA VAL A 184 -5.31 -7.52 -24.21
C VAL A 184 -4.02 -7.22 -24.96
N GLU A 185 -4.15 -6.71 -26.20
CA GLU A 185 -3.03 -6.14 -26.93
C GLU A 185 -2.60 -4.81 -26.30
N ASN A 186 -1.30 -4.54 -26.24
CA ASN A 186 -0.78 -3.31 -25.70
C ASN A 186 0.52 -2.86 -26.36
N ASP A 187 0.79 -1.57 -26.32
CA ASP A 187 2.00 -0.93 -26.82
C ASP A 187 2.92 -0.40 -25.72
N LYS A 188 2.70 -0.89 -24.49
CA LYS A 188 3.46 -0.55 -23.26
C LYS A 188 3.27 0.88 -22.76
N TYR A 189 2.09 1.47 -22.96
CA TYR A 189 1.67 2.70 -22.31
C TYR A 189 0.64 2.41 -21.22
N LEU A 190 0.66 3.21 -20.16
CA LEU A 190 -0.43 3.26 -19.19
C LEU A 190 -1.51 4.17 -19.78
N ASP A 191 -2.68 3.64 -20.07
CA ASP A 191 -3.78 4.39 -20.68
C ASP A 191 -4.76 4.91 -19.63
N PHE A 192 -4.98 6.21 -19.64
CA PHE A 192 -5.99 6.88 -18.82
C PHE A 192 -7.00 7.59 -19.72
N TYR A 193 -8.26 7.20 -19.60
CA TYR A 193 -9.36 7.74 -20.41
C TYR A 193 -10.18 8.73 -19.60
N ILE A 194 -10.24 9.97 -20.02
CA ILE A 194 -11.11 10.99 -19.45
C ILE A 194 -12.47 10.86 -20.12
N TRP A 195 -13.32 9.99 -19.61
CA TRP A 195 -14.63 9.69 -20.15
C TRP A 195 -15.75 10.00 -19.15
N PRO A 196 -16.23 11.27 -19.06
CA PRO A 196 -17.25 11.68 -18.07
C PRO A 196 -18.55 10.90 -18.12
N LYS A 197 -18.87 10.28 -19.28
CA LYS A 197 -20.04 9.42 -19.43
C LYS A 197 -19.96 8.16 -18.56
N TYR A 198 -18.77 7.57 -18.40
CA TYR A 198 -18.56 6.31 -17.68
C TYR A 198 -17.94 6.54 -16.30
N ALA A 199 -17.09 7.55 -16.17
CA ALA A 199 -16.43 7.93 -14.92
C ALA A 199 -16.61 9.45 -14.68
N PRO A 200 -17.81 9.91 -14.25
CA PRO A 200 -18.02 11.32 -13.97
C PRO A 200 -17.12 11.77 -12.80
N GLU A 201 -16.45 12.91 -12.98
CA GLU A 201 -15.46 13.44 -12.02
C GLU A 201 -14.35 12.44 -11.66
N GLY A 202 -13.98 11.58 -12.60
CA GLY A 202 -12.98 10.56 -12.46
C GLY A 202 -12.39 10.18 -13.82
N TYR A 203 -11.85 8.96 -13.89
CA TYR A 203 -11.24 8.44 -15.12
C TYR A 203 -11.33 6.91 -15.17
N VAL A 204 -11.14 6.38 -16.38
CA VAL A 204 -10.99 4.94 -16.63
C VAL A 204 -9.51 4.68 -16.91
N TRP A 205 -8.99 3.55 -16.53
CA TRP A 205 -7.63 3.14 -16.87
C TRP A 205 -7.58 1.77 -17.55
N MET A 206 -6.58 1.60 -18.39
CA MET A 206 -6.09 0.33 -18.88
C MET A 206 -4.57 0.26 -18.64
N ILE A 207 -4.17 -0.59 -17.75
CA ILE A 207 -2.78 -0.74 -17.32
C ILE A 207 -2.30 -2.11 -17.78
N PRO A 208 -1.43 -2.17 -18.81
CA PRO A 208 -0.99 -3.43 -19.37
C PRO A 208 -0.07 -4.19 -18.41
N LYS A 209 -0.20 -5.51 -18.44
CA LYS A 209 0.66 -6.44 -17.73
C LYS A 209 1.29 -7.43 -18.73
N LYS A 210 2.24 -8.24 -18.26
CA LYS A 210 2.81 -9.32 -19.09
C LYS A 210 1.73 -10.32 -19.51
N ASP A 211 2.05 -11.15 -20.49
CA ASP A 211 1.23 -12.26 -20.96
C ASP A 211 -0.18 -11.85 -21.45
N GLY A 212 -0.29 -10.67 -22.08
CA GLY A 212 -1.56 -10.18 -22.60
C GLY A 212 -2.60 -9.88 -21.53
N ARG A 213 -2.18 -9.67 -20.28
CA ARG A 213 -3.06 -9.22 -19.20
C ARG A 213 -3.11 -7.71 -19.12
N ALA A 214 -4.17 -7.16 -18.55
CA ALA A 214 -4.27 -5.75 -18.19
C ALA A 214 -5.20 -5.53 -17.01
N ASN A 215 -4.87 -4.57 -16.15
CA ASN A 215 -5.78 -4.03 -15.17
C ASN A 215 -6.65 -2.95 -15.84
N VAL A 216 -7.95 -3.21 -15.94
CA VAL A 216 -8.93 -2.28 -16.50
C VAL A 216 -9.90 -1.87 -15.41
N GLY A 217 -10.03 -0.58 -15.19
CA GLY A 217 -10.87 -0.09 -14.12
C GLY A 217 -11.26 1.37 -14.25
N LEU A 218 -12.00 1.83 -13.27
CA LEU A 218 -12.42 3.23 -13.18
C LEU A 218 -12.45 3.71 -11.73
N VAL A 219 -12.35 5.01 -11.57
CA VAL A 219 -12.58 5.72 -10.32
C VAL A 219 -13.53 6.89 -10.57
N THR A 220 -14.38 7.19 -9.59
CA THR A 220 -15.29 8.33 -9.63
C THR A 220 -15.56 8.87 -8.23
N THR A 221 -15.64 10.18 -8.09
CA THR A 221 -16.00 10.84 -6.84
C THR A 221 -17.53 10.94 -6.65
N LYS A 222 -18.29 10.86 -7.73
CA LYS A 222 -19.74 10.81 -7.63
C LYS A 222 -20.19 9.49 -7.01
N LYS A 223 -20.97 9.58 -5.94
CA LYS A 223 -21.77 8.46 -5.45
C LYS A 223 -22.69 8.05 -6.59
N SER A 224 -22.30 6.99 -7.30
CA SER A 224 -23.13 6.49 -8.38
C SER A 224 -24.36 5.81 -7.79
N GLU A 225 -25.53 6.36 -8.02
CA GLU A 225 -26.77 5.64 -7.76
C GLU A 225 -26.95 4.42 -8.68
N LYS A 226 -26.15 4.25 -9.71
CA LYS A 226 -26.13 3.07 -10.60
C LYS A 226 -24.89 3.09 -11.51
N ILE A 227 -23.82 2.44 -11.10
CA ILE A 227 -22.94 1.79 -12.07
C ILE A 227 -23.62 0.44 -12.38
N LYS A 228 -24.34 0.38 -13.48
CA LYS A 228 -24.92 -0.87 -14.00
C LYS A 228 -23.98 -1.47 -15.01
#